data_6ff535eba7939d415ab6bd34dd373cfa
#
_entry.id   6ff535eba7939d415ab6bd34dd373cfa
#
_cell.length_a   1.000
_cell.length_b   1.000
_cell.length_c   1.000
_cell.angle_alpha   90.00
_cell.angle_beta   90.00
_cell.angle_gamma   90.00
#
_symmetry.space_group_name_H-M   'P 1'
#
loop_
_entity.id
_entity.type
_entity.pdbx_description
1 polymer ?
#
loop_
_entity_poly.entity_id
_entity_poly.type
_entity_poly.pdbx_seq_one_letter_code
_entity_poly.pdbx_strand_id
1 'polypeptide(L)'
;MKAPRGADGNPTFGFLPSPPTLPRIAARALIFCALAQRVEIEPPPGTPLDAETLEGMNELLELSMEWLGRHGLAAELTGRERAVLQQPVGTLDESLREPFAHRGEAAGVIAWALRRAPLAAFDADADAAAVAEALGWLDDAGAELGNMARLRTREEVGAYLDAVSAVHWRLRRQADPPEDGDAPTGVSMARWHPDRYAWPEDVTPLELAPDDDLALGGRTIGVASPAALLAALQRIRERHRATLWLLGQHRDYDAVEITL
;
A
#
# COMPACT_ATOMS: atom_id res chain seq x y z
N MET A 1 21.27 9.84 16.47
CA MET A 1 20.76 11.21 16.77
C MET A 1 19.76 11.05 17.91
N LYS A 2 19.98 11.66 19.11
CA LYS A 2 19.06 11.53 20.25
C LYS A 2 17.85 12.44 20.02
N ALA A 3 16.64 11.90 20.14
CA ALA A 3 15.42 12.69 20.11
C ALA A 3 15.41 13.74 21.24
N PRO A 4 14.88 14.96 21.03
CA PRO A 4 14.76 15.96 22.07
C PRO A 4 13.82 15.47 23.17
N ARG A 5 14.23 15.61 24.43
CA ARG A 5 13.38 15.29 25.59
C ARG A 5 12.69 16.56 26.07
N GLY A 6 11.39 16.48 26.36
CA GLY A 6 10.68 17.56 27.07
C GLY A 6 11.19 17.75 28.49
N ALA A 7 10.83 18.87 29.10
CA ALA A 7 11.27 19.26 30.45
C ALA A 7 10.86 18.26 31.55
N ASP A 8 9.94 17.37 31.28
CA ASP A 8 9.38 16.30 32.12
C ASP A 8 9.96 14.91 31.83
N GLY A 9 10.97 14.81 30.96
CA GLY A 9 11.66 13.54 30.66
C GLY A 9 10.88 12.58 29.76
N ASN A 10 9.63 12.91 29.41
CA ASN A 10 8.86 12.17 28.43
C ASN A 10 9.34 12.49 27.00
N PRO A 11 9.37 11.49 26.09
CA PRO A 11 9.63 11.80 24.69
C PRO A 11 8.56 12.77 24.22
N THR A 12 8.94 13.98 23.81
CA THR A 12 8.06 14.86 23.06
C THR A 12 7.73 14.14 21.75
N PHE A 13 6.57 13.53 21.69
CA PHE A 13 5.96 13.19 20.41
C PHE A 13 5.74 14.53 19.72
N GLY A 14 6.64 14.87 18.80
CA GLY A 14 6.45 16.02 17.93
C GLY A 14 5.03 15.91 17.36
N PHE A 15 4.36 17.02 17.18
CA PHE A 15 3.01 17.09 16.61
C PHE A 15 2.94 16.11 15.44
N LEU A 16 2.25 14.98 15.64
CA LEU A 16 1.91 14.12 14.53
C LEU A 16 1.10 14.97 13.55
N PRO A 17 1.48 15.03 12.28
CA PRO A 17 0.65 15.73 11.31
C PRO A 17 -0.78 15.19 11.42
N SER A 18 -1.75 16.07 11.30
CA SER A 18 -3.17 15.66 11.37
C SER A 18 -3.46 14.64 10.27
N PRO A 19 -4.31 13.63 10.54
CA PRO A 19 -4.75 12.70 9.50
C PRO A 19 -5.23 13.46 8.26
N PRO A 20 -5.05 12.89 7.07
CA PRO A 20 -5.51 13.51 5.84
C PRO A 20 -7.04 13.67 5.86
N THR A 21 -7.54 14.71 5.22
CA THR A 21 -8.99 14.94 5.09
C THR A 21 -9.62 13.89 4.18
N LEU A 22 -10.91 13.61 4.36
CA LEU A 22 -11.63 12.62 3.55
C LEU A 22 -11.55 12.90 2.03
N PRO A 23 -11.71 14.15 1.54
CA PRO A 23 -11.50 14.45 0.12
C PRO A 23 -10.08 14.09 -0.36
N ARG A 24 -9.05 14.35 0.45
CA ARG A 24 -7.68 14.00 0.11
C ARG A 24 -7.43 12.50 0.10
N ILE A 25 -8.04 11.77 1.04
CA ILE A 25 -7.98 10.29 1.06
C ILE A 25 -8.60 9.72 -0.21
N ALA A 26 -9.77 10.21 -0.60
CA ALA A 26 -10.46 9.81 -1.83
C ALA A 26 -9.62 10.13 -3.08
N ALA A 27 -9.08 11.35 -3.17
CA ALA A 27 -8.23 11.76 -4.29
C ALA A 27 -6.99 10.84 -4.41
N ARG A 28 -6.33 10.54 -3.30
CA ARG A 28 -5.14 9.65 -3.30
C ARG A 28 -5.50 8.22 -3.70
N ALA A 29 -6.66 7.70 -3.28
CA ALA A 29 -7.13 6.38 -3.70
C ALA A 29 -7.25 6.29 -5.23
N LEU A 30 -7.90 7.27 -5.86
CA LEU A 30 -8.11 7.33 -7.31
C LEU A 30 -6.79 7.55 -8.08
N ILE A 31 -5.88 8.38 -7.55
CA ILE A 31 -4.53 8.53 -8.11
C ILE A 31 -3.76 7.20 -8.05
N PHE A 32 -3.89 6.44 -6.96
CA PHE A 32 -3.22 5.13 -6.86
C PHE A 32 -3.83 4.10 -7.82
N CYS A 33 -5.12 4.18 -8.12
CA CYS A 33 -5.72 3.38 -9.20
C CYS A 33 -5.09 3.74 -10.55
N ALA A 34 -4.96 5.03 -10.87
CA ALA A 34 -4.30 5.48 -12.10
C ALA A 34 -2.85 4.98 -12.22
N LEU A 35 -2.08 5.05 -11.12
CA LEU A 35 -0.69 4.60 -11.08
C LEU A 35 -0.58 3.08 -11.18
N ALA A 36 -1.45 2.33 -10.51
CA ALA A 36 -1.50 0.87 -10.62
C ALA A 36 -1.82 0.45 -12.05
N GLN A 37 -2.86 1.04 -12.66
CA GLN A 37 -3.21 0.81 -14.07
C GLN A 37 -2.05 1.13 -15.01
N ARG A 38 -1.37 2.28 -14.80
CA ARG A 38 -0.22 2.69 -15.59
C ARG A 38 0.91 1.66 -15.57
N VAL A 39 1.20 1.10 -14.40
CA VAL A 39 2.23 0.07 -14.24
C VAL A 39 1.80 -1.26 -14.87
N GLU A 40 0.52 -1.60 -14.77
CA GLU A 40 -0.04 -2.86 -15.30
C GLU A 40 -0.02 -2.88 -16.82
N ILE A 41 -0.38 -1.77 -17.48
CA ILE A 41 -0.37 -1.67 -18.94
C ILE A 41 1.04 -1.52 -19.54
N GLU A 42 2.08 -1.23 -18.72
CA GLU A 42 3.45 -1.15 -19.23
C GLU A 42 3.99 -2.53 -19.58
N PRO A 43 4.34 -2.79 -20.83
CA PRO A 43 4.87 -4.08 -21.25
C PRO A 43 6.22 -4.34 -20.58
N PRO A 44 6.58 -5.63 -20.37
CA PRO A 44 7.95 -5.97 -19.98
C PRO A 44 8.96 -5.44 -21.00
N PRO A 45 10.16 -5.03 -20.56
CA PRO A 45 11.20 -4.52 -21.48
C PRO A 45 11.47 -5.48 -22.64
N GLY A 46 11.47 -4.94 -23.86
CA GLY A 46 11.72 -5.73 -25.07
C GLY A 46 10.53 -6.55 -25.58
N THR A 47 9.37 -6.41 -24.99
CA THR A 47 8.13 -7.03 -25.50
C THR A 47 7.62 -6.22 -26.69
N PRO A 48 7.55 -6.82 -27.92
CA PRO A 48 6.98 -6.12 -29.06
C PRO A 48 5.45 -5.99 -28.86
N LEU A 49 4.94 -4.79 -29.04
CA LEU A 49 3.51 -4.52 -29.15
C LEU A 49 3.20 -4.16 -30.60
N ASP A 50 2.06 -4.63 -31.10
CA ASP A 50 1.52 -4.09 -32.36
C ASP A 50 1.02 -2.66 -32.16
N ALA A 51 0.90 -1.93 -33.28
CA ALA A 51 0.56 -0.51 -33.25
C ALA A 51 -0.85 -0.26 -32.68
N GLU A 52 -1.81 -1.14 -32.96
CA GLU A 52 -3.20 -1.00 -32.50
C GLU A 52 -3.30 -1.16 -30.96
N THR A 53 -2.62 -2.19 -30.42
CA THR A 53 -2.54 -2.41 -28.97
C THR A 53 -1.88 -1.23 -28.27
N LEU A 54 -0.76 -0.73 -28.81
CA LEU A 54 -0.05 0.41 -28.23
C LEU A 54 -0.89 1.70 -28.27
N GLU A 55 -1.60 1.95 -29.38
CA GLU A 55 -2.51 3.09 -29.51
C GLU A 55 -3.64 3.02 -28.48
N GLY A 56 -4.33 1.88 -28.36
CA GLY A 56 -5.41 1.72 -27.37
C GLY A 56 -4.93 1.89 -25.91
N MET A 57 -3.72 1.41 -25.58
CA MET A 57 -3.15 1.62 -24.25
C MET A 57 -2.82 3.10 -23.98
N ASN A 58 -2.31 3.83 -24.96
CA ASN A 58 -2.05 5.27 -24.83
C ASN A 58 -3.35 6.07 -24.73
N GLU A 59 -4.39 5.73 -25.50
CA GLU A 59 -5.72 6.33 -25.38
C GLU A 59 -6.31 6.15 -23.97
N LEU A 60 -6.17 4.97 -23.39
CA LEU A 60 -6.59 4.72 -22.00
C LEU A 60 -5.84 5.60 -21.00
N LEU A 61 -4.54 5.80 -21.20
CA LEU A 61 -3.72 6.67 -20.37
C LEU A 61 -4.14 8.15 -20.51
N GLU A 62 -4.39 8.61 -21.72
CA GLU A 62 -4.90 9.97 -21.99
C GLU A 62 -6.27 10.19 -21.34
N LEU A 63 -7.19 9.23 -21.49
CA LEU A 63 -8.49 9.26 -20.83
C LEU A 63 -8.38 9.36 -19.30
N SER A 64 -7.45 8.60 -18.71
CA SER A 64 -7.19 8.63 -17.27
C SER A 64 -6.69 10.01 -16.82
N MET A 65 -5.78 10.61 -17.56
CA MET A 65 -5.25 11.96 -17.27
C MET A 65 -6.30 13.06 -17.48
N GLU A 66 -7.11 12.95 -18.52
CA GLU A 66 -8.24 13.85 -18.77
C GLU A 66 -9.26 13.79 -17.64
N TRP A 67 -9.63 12.57 -17.21
CA TRP A 67 -10.56 12.34 -16.12
C TRP A 67 -10.04 12.96 -14.80
N LEU A 68 -8.77 12.71 -14.44
CA LEU A 68 -8.13 13.32 -13.28
C LEU A 68 -8.14 14.86 -13.36
N GLY A 69 -7.89 15.41 -14.54
CA GLY A 69 -7.93 16.85 -14.78
C GLY A 69 -9.31 17.45 -14.63
N ARG A 70 -10.33 16.82 -15.23
CA ARG A 70 -11.73 17.24 -15.21
C ARG A 70 -12.30 17.31 -13.79
N HIS A 71 -11.89 16.38 -12.93
CA HIS A 71 -12.36 16.30 -11.54
C HIS A 71 -11.42 17.01 -10.54
N GLY A 72 -10.42 17.75 -11.01
CA GLY A 72 -9.51 18.53 -10.16
C GLY A 72 -8.49 17.69 -9.38
N LEU A 73 -8.46 16.36 -9.58
CA LEU A 73 -7.57 15.43 -8.86
C LEU A 73 -6.11 15.57 -9.33
N ALA A 74 -5.89 16.07 -10.54
CA ALA A 74 -4.55 16.31 -11.08
C ALA A 74 -3.73 17.31 -10.23
N ALA A 75 -4.37 18.14 -9.40
CA ALA A 75 -3.68 19.05 -8.48
C ALA A 75 -3.01 18.32 -7.30
N GLU A 76 -3.48 17.13 -6.95
CA GLU A 76 -2.92 16.29 -5.87
C GLU A 76 -1.77 15.38 -6.35
N LEU A 77 -1.49 15.33 -7.67
CA LEU A 77 -0.36 14.58 -8.22
C LEU A 77 0.96 15.23 -7.82
N THR A 78 1.89 14.42 -7.30
CA THR A 78 3.29 14.83 -7.17
C THR A 78 3.93 14.98 -8.55
N GLY A 79 5.06 15.70 -8.63
CA GLY A 79 5.79 15.84 -9.90
C GLY A 79 6.21 14.49 -10.49
N ARG A 80 6.58 13.52 -9.63
CA ARG A 80 7.00 12.18 -10.04
C ARG A 80 5.83 11.34 -10.57
N GLU A 81 4.69 11.37 -9.89
CA GLU A 81 3.47 10.68 -10.33
C GLU A 81 2.98 11.22 -11.68
N ARG A 82 2.99 12.52 -11.82
CA ARG A 82 2.66 13.19 -13.10
C ARG A 82 3.59 12.75 -14.21
N ALA A 83 4.90 12.70 -13.95
CA ALA A 83 5.89 12.26 -14.94
C ALA A 83 5.63 10.84 -15.42
N VAL A 84 5.29 9.91 -14.50
CA VAL A 84 4.95 8.51 -14.82
C VAL A 84 3.66 8.41 -15.64
N LEU A 85 2.62 9.13 -15.25
CA LEU A 85 1.33 9.12 -15.95
C LEU A 85 1.35 9.80 -17.32
N GLN A 86 2.33 10.66 -17.59
CA GLN A 86 2.47 11.38 -18.86
C GLN A 86 3.42 10.68 -19.85
N GLN A 87 4.18 9.67 -19.42
CA GLN A 87 5.04 8.94 -20.34
C GLN A 87 4.22 7.99 -21.21
N PRO A 88 4.49 7.93 -22.54
CA PRO A 88 3.86 6.97 -23.43
C PRO A 88 4.09 5.53 -22.96
N VAL A 89 3.15 4.63 -23.24
CA VAL A 89 3.30 3.20 -22.95
C VAL A 89 4.49 2.63 -23.72
N GLY A 90 5.24 1.74 -23.09
CA GLY A 90 6.46 1.15 -23.65
C GLY A 90 7.72 1.99 -23.44
N THR A 91 7.62 3.14 -22.78
CA THR A 91 8.78 4.03 -22.54
C THR A 91 9.13 4.23 -21.07
N LEU A 92 8.36 3.63 -20.14
CA LEU A 92 8.59 3.74 -18.72
C LEU A 92 9.78 2.86 -18.31
N ASP A 93 10.87 3.48 -17.88
CA ASP A 93 12.01 2.73 -17.37
C ASP A 93 11.75 2.15 -15.97
N GLU A 94 12.49 1.10 -15.61
CA GLU A 94 12.32 0.38 -14.35
C GLU A 94 12.54 1.27 -13.12
N SER A 95 13.43 2.25 -13.18
CA SER A 95 13.70 3.15 -12.06
C SER A 95 12.53 4.09 -11.75
N LEU A 96 11.72 4.39 -12.75
CA LEU A 96 10.47 5.13 -12.60
C LEU A 96 9.30 4.21 -12.27
N ARG A 97 9.28 2.98 -12.78
CA ARG A 97 8.21 2.01 -12.57
C ARG A 97 8.22 1.41 -11.17
N GLU A 98 9.37 0.97 -10.68
CA GLU A 98 9.52 0.24 -9.41
C GLU A 98 8.85 0.93 -8.21
N PRO A 99 8.99 2.24 -7.98
CA PRO A 99 8.36 2.92 -6.86
C PRO A 99 6.82 2.92 -6.88
N PHE A 100 6.22 2.63 -8.01
CA PHE A 100 4.76 2.60 -8.20
C PHE A 100 4.19 1.20 -8.39
N ALA A 101 5.05 0.17 -8.49
CA ALA A 101 4.65 -1.20 -8.77
C ALA A 101 3.62 -1.79 -7.78
N HIS A 102 3.59 -1.28 -6.54
CA HIS A 102 2.69 -1.75 -5.50
C HIS A 102 1.61 -0.74 -5.09
N ARG A 103 1.34 0.30 -5.91
CA ARG A 103 0.30 1.31 -5.59
C ARG A 103 -1.11 0.73 -5.55
N GLY A 104 -1.36 -0.38 -6.22
CA GLY A 104 -2.60 -1.14 -6.08
C GLY A 104 -2.86 -1.61 -4.64
N GLU A 105 -1.80 -1.99 -3.92
CA GLU A 105 -1.90 -2.36 -2.49
C GLU A 105 -2.31 -1.18 -1.61
N ALA A 106 -1.74 -0.01 -1.89
CA ALA A 106 -2.12 1.22 -1.20
C ALA A 106 -3.57 1.62 -1.50
N ALA A 107 -3.99 1.52 -2.78
CA ALA A 107 -5.38 1.74 -3.18
C ALA A 107 -6.33 0.80 -2.44
N GLY A 108 -5.98 -0.50 -2.33
CA GLY A 108 -6.75 -1.51 -1.60
C GLY A 108 -6.93 -1.16 -0.12
N VAL A 109 -5.86 -0.74 0.57
CA VAL A 109 -5.94 -0.30 1.98
C VAL A 109 -6.84 0.93 2.12
N ILE A 110 -6.73 1.91 1.21
CA ILE A 110 -7.56 3.11 1.27
C ILE A 110 -9.02 2.77 0.94
N ALA A 111 -9.28 1.91 -0.05
CA ALA A 111 -10.63 1.45 -0.38
C ALA A 111 -11.29 0.75 0.82
N TRP A 112 -10.55 -0.10 1.53
CA TRP A 112 -11.00 -0.69 2.79
C TRP A 112 -11.30 0.37 3.86
N ALA A 113 -10.39 1.33 4.04
CA ALA A 113 -10.59 2.40 5.00
C ALA A 113 -11.82 3.27 4.67
N LEU A 114 -12.15 3.44 3.39
CA LEU A 114 -13.35 4.11 2.88
C LEU A 114 -14.60 3.22 2.87
N ARG A 115 -14.51 1.97 3.37
CA ARG A 115 -15.59 0.97 3.38
C ARG A 115 -16.14 0.65 1.98
N ARG A 116 -15.26 0.65 0.96
CA ARG A 116 -15.61 0.38 -0.43
C ARG A 116 -15.25 -1.03 -0.87
N ALA A 117 -14.17 -1.61 -0.35
CA ALA A 117 -13.72 -2.94 -0.67
C ALA A 117 -13.18 -3.65 0.58
N PRO A 118 -13.20 -4.99 0.63
CA PRO A 118 -12.48 -5.76 1.63
C PRO A 118 -10.97 -5.67 1.38
N LEU A 119 -10.16 -5.93 2.42
CA LEU A 119 -8.72 -6.12 2.24
C LEU A 119 -8.43 -7.51 1.67
N ALA A 120 -7.50 -7.57 0.74
CA ALA A 120 -6.94 -8.84 0.28
C ALA A 120 -6.15 -9.53 1.40
N ALA A 121 -6.05 -10.86 1.35
CA ALA A 121 -5.18 -11.63 2.24
C ALA A 121 -3.74 -11.10 2.18
N PHE A 122 -2.98 -11.27 3.26
CA PHE A 122 -1.63 -10.67 3.32
C PHE A 122 -0.67 -11.26 2.27
N ASP A 123 -0.90 -12.50 1.87
CA ASP A 123 -0.10 -13.26 0.89
C ASP A 123 -0.66 -13.19 -0.54
N ALA A 124 -1.78 -12.50 -0.75
CA ALA A 124 -2.38 -12.24 -2.06
C ALA A 124 -2.25 -10.78 -2.47
N ASP A 125 -2.09 -10.51 -3.76
CA ASP A 125 -2.13 -9.16 -4.30
C ASP A 125 -3.55 -8.58 -4.20
N ALA A 126 -3.65 -7.27 -4.00
CA ALA A 126 -4.91 -6.58 -4.14
C ALA A 126 -5.38 -6.70 -5.61
N ASP A 127 -6.63 -7.07 -5.81
CA ASP A 127 -7.24 -7.03 -7.15
C ASP A 127 -7.45 -5.57 -7.54
N ALA A 128 -6.49 -5.03 -8.32
CA ALA A 128 -6.47 -3.63 -8.70
C ALA A 128 -7.72 -3.23 -9.51
N ALA A 129 -8.25 -4.14 -10.34
CA ALA A 129 -9.45 -3.89 -11.14
C ALA A 129 -10.69 -3.81 -10.23
N ALA A 130 -10.88 -4.77 -9.32
CA ALA A 130 -11.99 -4.75 -8.37
C ALA A 130 -11.90 -3.55 -7.41
N VAL A 131 -10.70 -3.16 -6.98
CA VAL A 131 -10.49 -1.96 -6.16
C VAL A 131 -10.86 -0.69 -6.93
N ALA A 132 -10.44 -0.57 -8.19
CA ALA A 132 -10.73 0.57 -9.06
C ALA A 132 -12.24 0.70 -9.29
N GLU A 133 -12.92 -0.40 -9.59
CA GLU A 133 -14.39 -0.46 -9.73
C GLU A 133 -15.09 -0.01 -8.45
N ALA A 134 -14.71 -0.55 -7.29
CA ALA A 134 -15.29 -0.23 -6.00
C ALA A 134 -15.12 1.26 -5.61
N LEU A 135 -14.04 1.90 -6.07
CA LEU A 135 -13.77 3.32 -5.88
C LEU A 135 -14.45 4.21 -6.93
N GLY A 136 -15.00 3.63 -8.00
CA GLY A 136 -15.59 4.36 -9.13
C GLY A 136 -14.54 5.04 -10.02
N TRP A 137 -13.36 4.43 -10.18
CA TRP A 137 -12.31 4.94 -11.06
C TRP A 137 -12.81 5.06 -12.50
N LEU A 138 -12.62 6.22 -13.11
CA LEU A 138 -13.13 6.64 -14.43
C LEU A 138 -14.65 6.77 -14.51
N ASP A 139 -15.37 6.74 -13.39
CA ASP A 139 -16.80 6.93 -13.31
C ASP A 139 -17.16 8.23 -12.56
N ASP A 140 -18.37 8.76 -12.77
CA ASP A 140 -18.88 9.93 -12.04
C ASP A 140 -18.98 9.67 -10.53
N ALA A 141 -19.26 8.43 -10.12
CA ALA A 141 -19.28 8.03 -8.72
C ALA A 141 -17.94 8.22 -8.00
N GLY A 142 -16.82 8.04 -8.70
CA GLY A 142 -15.48 8.29 -8.16
C GLY A 142 -15.21 9.76 -7.90
N ALA A 143 -15.72 10.66 -8.74
CA ALA A 143 -15.60 12.09 -8.53
C ALA A 143 -16.26 12.56 -7.23
N GLU A 144 -17.34 11.90 -6.82
CA GLU A 144 -18.08 12.19 -5.59
C GLU A 144 -17.60 11.42 -4.36
N LEU A 145 -16.58 10.56 -4.51
CA LEU A 145 -16.10 9.68 -3.46
C LEU A 145 -15.75 10.45 -2.17
N GLY A 146 -15.09 11.59 -2.29
CA GLY A 146 -14.69 12.44 -1.18
C GLY A 146 -15.87 13.03 -0.38
N ASN A 147 -17.05 13.14 -0.99
CA ASN A 147 -18.25 13.66 -0.36
C ASN A 147 -19.12 12.56 0.26
N MET A 148 -19.10 11.35 -0.32
CA MET A 148 -20.04 10.28 -0.01
C MET A 148 -19.42 9.15 0.84
N ALA A 149 -18.12 9.01 0.88
CA ALA A 149 -17.47 7.94 1.60
C ALA A 149 -17.56 8.11 3.13
N ARG A 150 -17.54 6.97 3.82
CA ARG A 150 -17.42 6.91 5.29
C ARG A 150 -16.10 6.28 5.66
N LEU A 151 -15.27 7.03 6.32
CA LEU A 151 -13.98 6.51 6.79
C LEU A 151 -14.20 5.59 8.02
N ARG A 152 -13.43 4.54 8.10
CA ARG A 152 -13.30 3.73 9.32
C ARG A 152 -12.76 4.58 10.46
N THR A 153 -13.06 4.16 11.67
CA THR A 153 -12.57 4.86 12.86
C THR A 153 -11.05 4.75 12.96
N ARG A 154 -10.45 5.67 13.72
CA ARG A 154 -9.01 5.63 13.99
C ARG A 154 -8.60 4.33 14.69
N GLU A 155 -9.48 3.79 15.53
CA GLU A 155 -9.27 2.54 16.25
C GLU A 155 -9.26 1.34 15.29
N GLU A 156 -10.18 1.28 14.32
CA GLU A 156 -10.20 0.21 13.30
C GLU A 156 -8.92 0.26 12.44
N VAL A 157 -8.51 1.45 11.99
CA VAL A 157 -7.28 1.62 11.20
C VAL A 157 -6.04 1.34 12.05
N GLY A 158 -6.06 1.69 13.34
CA GLY A 158 -5.00 1.40 14.31
C GLY A 158 -4.83 -0.10 14.56
N ALA A 159 -5.94 -0.83 14.74
CA ALA A 159 -5.90 -2.28 14.89
C ALA A 159 -5.29 -2.96 13.64
N TYR A 160 -5.62 -2.47 12.45
CA TYR A 160 -4.98 -2.96 11.22
C TYR A 160 -3.49 -2.58 11.16
N LEU A 161 -3.09 -1.40 11.65
CA LEU A 161 -1.68 -1.02 11.73
C LEU A 161 -0.88 -2.01 12.57
N ASP A 162 -1.40 -2.41 13.73
CA ASP A 162 -0.74 -3.38 14.62
C ASP A 162 -0.53 -4.71 13.89
N ALA A 163 -1.56 -5.18 13.19
CA ALA A 163 -1.54 -6.42 12.43
C ALA A 163 -0.54 -6.38 11.25
N VAL A 164 -0.63 -5.34 10.39
CA VAL A 164 0.26 -5.21 9.23
C VAL A 164 1.72 -4.97 9.64
N SER A 165 1.96 -4.29 10.76
CA SER A 165 3.30 -4.09 11.33
C SER A 165 3.92 -5.41 11.79
N ALA A 166 3.13 -6.27 12.44
CA ALA A 166 3.59 -7.57 12.90
C ALA A 166 3.96 -8.49 11.72
N VAL A 167 3.10 -8.55 10.69
CA VAL A 167 3.36 -9.31 9.46
C VAL A 167 4.61 -8.76 8.76
N HIS A 168 4.72 -7.43 8.60
CA HIS A 168 5.88 -6.81 7.98
C HIS A 168 7.18 -7.12 8.74
N TRP A 169 7.16 -7.01 10.06
CA TRP A 169 8.30 -7.38 10.89
C TRP A 169 8.69 -8.85 10.71
N ARG A 170 7.71 -9.78 10.71
CA ARG A 170 8.00 -11.21 10.57
C ARG A 170 8.59 -11.54 9.20
N LEU A 171 8.03 -10.98 8.12
CA LEU A 171 8.55 -11.14 6.75
C LEU A 171 9.98 -10.60 6.62
N ARG A 172 10.24 -9.42 7.17
CA ARG A 172 11.58 -8.80 7.13
C ARG A 172 12.61 -9.64 7.89
N ARG A 173 12.26 -10.18 9.05
CA ARG A 173 13.17 -11.07 9.82
C ARG A 173 13.49 -12.36 9.08
N GLN A 174 12.56 -12.85 8.24
CA GLN A 174 12.82 -14.01 7.39
C GLN A 174 13.71 -13.67 6.20
N ALA A 175 13.53 -12.48 5.61
CA ALA A 175 14.31 -12.03 4.46
C ALA A 175 15.74 -11.61 4.82
N ASP A 176 15.92 -11.04 6.00
CA ASP A 176 17.18 -10.50 6.50
C ASP A 176 17.40 -10.98 7.95
N PRO A 177 17.80 -12.25 8.12
CA PRO A 177 18.11 -12.78 9.44
C PRO A 177 19.37 -12.09 9.99
N PRO A 178 19.43 -11.78 11.29
CA PRO A 178 20.62 -11.18 11.90
C PRO A 178 21.85 -12.08 11.72
N GLU A 179 22.99 -11.45 11.36
CA GLU A 179 24.24 -12.15 11.04
C GLU A 179 24.84 -12.92 12.24
N ASP A 180 24.64 -12.47 13.43
CA ASP A 180 25.09 -13.14 14.65
C ASP A 180 23.93 -13.88 15.29
N GLY A 181 24.13 -15.13 15.66
CA GLY A 181 23.16 -15.99 16.34
C GLY A 181 22.52 -15.44 17.63
N ASP A 182 22.64 -14.16 17.86
CA ASP A 182 21.79 -13.31 18.68
C ASP A 182 20.41 -13.15 18.03
N ALA A 183 19.69 -14.28 17.95
CA ALA A 183 18.27 -14.13 18.14
C ALA A 183 18.14 -13.39 19.47
N PRO A 184 17.62 -12.13 19.52
CA PRO A 184 17.39 -11.48 20.79
C PRO A 184 16.48 -12.41 21.57
N THR A 185 17.12 -13.18 22.44
CA THR A 185 16.50 -14.13 23.33
C THR A 185 15.46 -13.35 24.12
N GLY A 186 14.20 -13.54 23.78
CA GLY A 186 13.08 -13.00 24.52
C GLY A 186 12.19 -11.95 23.83
N VAL A 187 12.54 -11.37 22.69
CA VAL A 187 11.67 -10.39 22.01
C VAL A 187 11.10 -10.94 20.69
N SER A 188 11.68 -12.00 20.12
CA SER A 188 11.43 -12.41 18.74
C SER A 188 10.11 -13.14 18.53
N MET A 189 9.80 -14.14 19.31
CA MET A 189 8.55 -14.92 19.11
C MET A 189 7.39 -14.37 19.96
N ALA A 190 7.66 -13.67 21.06
CA ALA A 190 6.62 -13.08 21.90
C ALA A 190 5.90 -11.89 21.21
N ARG A 191 6.47 -11.30 20.15
CA ARG A 191 5.80 -10.32 19.31
C ARG A 191 4.91 -10.95 18.26
N TRP A 192 5.24 -12.15 17.80
CA TRP A 192 4.46 -12.88 16.82
C TRP A 192 3.50 -13.82 17.56
N HIS A 193 2.36 -13.32 17.92
CA HIS A 193 1.20 -14.15 18.35
C HIS A 193 -0.01 -13.57 17.65
N PRO A 194 -0.56 -14.27 16.66
CA PRO A 194 -1.73 -13.80 15.91
C PRO A 194 -2.88 -13.44 16.84
N ASP A 195 -3.05 -14.16 17.96
CA ASP A 195 -4.08 -13.91 18.96
C ASP A 195 -3.94 -12.56 19.70
N ARG A 196 -2.80 -11.89 19.57
CA ARG A 196 -2.57 -10.57 20.19
C ARG A 196 -3.04 -9.41 19.33
N TYR A 197 -3.30 -9.65 18.06
CA TYR A 197 -3.71 -8.62 17.11
C TYR A 197 -5.20 -8.75 16.86
N ALA A 198 -5.96 -7.73 17.23
CA ALA A 198 -7.36 -7.64 16.86
C ALA A 198 -7.44 -7.39 15.36
N TRP A 199 -7.67 -8.46 14.58
CA TRP A 199 -7.96 -8.32 13.16
C TRP A 199 -9.35 -7.70 13.01
N PRO A 200 -9.52 -6.67 12.18
CA PRO A 200 -10.85 -6.22 11.82
C PRO A 200 -11.66 -7.40 11.25
N GLU A 201 -12.94 -7.51 11.62
CA GLU A 201 -13.80 -8.64 11.25
C GLU A 201 -13.91 -8.90 9.75
N ASP A 202 -13.70 -7.85 8.95
CA ASP A 202 -13.78 -7.87 7.48
C ASP A 202 -12.40 -7.93 6.80
N VAL A 203 -11.33 -8.14 7.55
CA VAL A 203 -10.01 -8.46 7.01
C VAL A 203 -9.86 -9.98 6.97
N THR A 204 -9.45 -10.51 5.82
CA THR A 204 -9.18 -11.94 5.69
C THR A 204 -8.21 -12.37 6.80
N PRO A 205 -8.58 -13.36 7.62
CA PRO A 205 -7.72 -13.84 8.70
C PRO A 205 -6.34 -14.24 8.18
N LEU A 206 -5.32 -14.07 9.02
CA LEU A 206 -3.99 -14.60 8.73
C LEU A 206 -4.07 -16.11 8.58
N GLU A 207 -3.57 -16.61 7.46
CA GLU A 207 -3.31 -18.02 7.33
C GLU A 207 -2.01 -18.36 8.07
N LEU A 208 -2.12 -19.26 9.03
CA LEU A 208 -0.98 -19.77 9.79
C LEU A 208 -0.62 -21.17 9.32
N ALA A 209 0.66 -21.44 9.28
CA ALA A 209 1.18 -22.78 9.09
C ALA A 209 1.02 -23.62 10.37
N PRO A 210 1.17 -24.98 10.30
CA PRO A 210 1.02 -25.86 11.46
C PRO A 210 1.96 -25.60 12.65
N ASP A 211 3.01 -24.80 12.41
CA ASP A 211 3.98 -24.34 13.42
C ASP A 211 3.65 -22.97 14.03
N ASP A 212 2.41 -22.48 13.82
CA ASP A 212 1.93 -21.17 14.25
C ASP A 212 2.68 -19.98 13.64
N ASP A 213 3.46 -20.21 12.57
CA ASP A 213 4.12 -19.14 11.81
C ASP A 213 3.28 -18.72 10.59
N LEU A 214 3.66 -17.64 9.92
CA LEU A 214 2.99 -17.19 8.69
C LEU A 214 3.03 -18.26 7.60
N ALA A 215 1.90 -18.46 6.93
CA ALA A 215 1.84 -19.26 5.72
C ALA A 215 1.89 -18.37 4.48
N LEU A 216 2.79 -18.65 3.55
CA LEU A 216 2.82 -18.05 2.21
C LEU A 216 2.40 -19.11 1.19
N GLY A 217 1.22 -18.90 0.56
CA GLY A 217 0.67 -19.86 -0.38
C GLY A 217 0.47 -21.25 0.26
N GLY A 218 -0.03 -21.31 1.47
CA GLY A 218 -0.30 -22.52 2.23
C GLY A 218 0.94 -23.24 2.78
N ARG A 219 2.13 -22.63 2.74
CA ARG A 219 3.38 -23.20 3.28
C ARG A 219 3.99 -22.26 4.31
N THR A 220 4.65 -22.83 5.32
CA THR A 220 5.35 -22.01 6.32
C THR A 220 6.36 -21.07 5.64
N ILE A 221 6.44 -19.85 6.13
CA ILE A 221 7.36 -18.81 5.64
C ILE A 221 8.83 -19.28 5.61
N GLY A 222 9.21 -20.18 6.52
CA GLY A 222 10.57 -20.72 6.60
C GLY A 222 11.03 -21.49 5.35
N VAL A 223 10.10 -21.99 4.52
CA VAL A 223 10.39 -22.69 3.26
C VAL A 223 9.97 -21.92 2.02
N ALA A 224 9.53 -20.68 2.18
CA ALA A 224 9.16 -19.82 1.06
C ALA A 224 10.37 -19.53 0.15
N SER A 225 10.14 -19.45 -1.16
CA SER A 225 11.20 -19.03 -2.07
C SER A 225 11.59 -17.57 -1.84
N PRO A 226 12.85 -17.17 -2.10
CA PRO A 226 13.27 -15.77 -1.97
C PRO A 226 12.38 -14.80 -2.78
N ALA A 227 11.93 -15.21 -3.97
CA ALA A 227 11.05 -14.40 -4.81
C ALA A 227 9.66 -14.21 -4.17
N ALA A 228 9.04 -15.28 -3.63
CA ALA A 228 7.76 -15.20 -2.93
C ALA A 228 7.86 -14.34 -1.68
N LEU A 229 8.94 -14.50 -0.92
CA LEU A 229 9.20 -13.70 0.27
C LEU A 229 9.38 -12.22 -0.06
N LEU A 230 10.15 -11.90 -1.10
CA LEU A 230 10.34 -10.52 -1.55
C LEU A 230 9.03 -9.89 -2.01
N ALA A 231 8.23 -10.60 -2.82
CA ALA A 231 6.94 -10.11 -3.27
C ALA A 231 6.00 -9.82 -2.09
N ALA A 232 5.90 -10.75 -1.12
CA ALA A 232 5.09 -10.55 0.08
C ALA A 232 5.59 -9.35 0.91
N LEU A 233 6.91 -9.19 1.03
CA LEU A 233 7.53 -8.09 1.77
C LEU A 233 7.22 -6.72 1.13
N GLN A 234 7.32 -6.61 -0.19
CA GLN A 234 7.01 -5.38 -0.93
C GLN A 234 5.53 -5.01 -0.79
N ARG A 235 4.63 -5.97 -0.95
CA ARG A 235 3.19 -5.82 -0.76
C ARG A 235 2.85 -5.30 0.64
N ILE A 236 3.33 -5.98 1.67
CA ILE A 236 3.07 -5.62 3.06
C ILE A 236 3.68 -4.27 3.43
N ARG A 237 4.85 -3.96 2.91
CA ARG A 237 5.49 -2.65 3.09
C ARG A 237 4.60 -1.53 2.58
N GLU A 238 4.00 -1.70 1.41
CA GLU A 238 3.13 -0.68 0.84
C GLU A 238 1.81 -0.54 1.60
N ARG A 239 1.20 -1.66 2.03
CA ARG A 239 0.02 -1.64 2.92
C ARG A 239 0.32 -0.95 4.25
N HIS A 240 1.47 -1.24 4.86
CA HIS A 240 1.92 -0.60 6.09
C HIS A 240 2.08 0.91 5.90
N ARG A 241 2.72 1.35 4.80
CA ARG A 241 2.85 2.76 4.45
C ARG A 241 1.49 3.45 4.33
N ALA A 242 0.56 2.84 3.61
CA ALA A 242 -0.78 3.38 3.42
C ALA A 242 -1.53 3.56 4.75
N THR A 243 -1.39 2.58 5.65
CA THR A 243 -2.03 2.63 6.98
C THR A 243 -1.43 3.74 7.85
N LEU A 244 -0.11 3.88 7.87
CA LEU A 244 0.58 4.96 8.59
C LEU A 244 0.19 6.34 8.06
N TRP A 245 0.07 6.49 6.74
CA TRP A 245 -0.38 7.72 6.12
C TRP A 245 -1.83 8.08 6.52
N LEU A 246 -2.75 7.12 6.50
CA LEU A 246 -4.13 7.30 6.94
C LEU A 246 -4.22 7.78 8.41
N LEU A 247 -3.31 7.32 9.26
CA LEU A 247 -3.23 7.72 10.66
C LEU A 247 -2.53 9.08 10.88
N GLY A 248 -2.00 9.68 9.79
CA GLY A 248 -1.40 11.00 9.82
C GLY A 248 0.07 11.01 10.25
N GLN A 249 0.84 9.94 10.02
CA GLN A 249 2.27 9.93 10.33
C GLN A 249 3.04 10.98 9.52
N HIS A 250 2.67 11.19 8.27
CA HIS A 250 3.23 12.22 7.43
C HIS A 250 2.17 12.82 6.49
N ARG A 251 2.35 14.10 6.13
CA ARG A 251 1.44 14.77 5.19
C ARG A 251 1.54 14.16 3.79
N ASP A 252 2.77 13.94 3.32
CA ASP A 252 3.04 13.40 1.99
C ASP A 252 3.22 11.89 2.08
N TYR A 253 2.54 11.17 1.21
CA TYR A 253 2.52 9.72 1.21
C TYR A 253 3.92 9.11 1.04
N ASP A 254 4.70 9.63 0.08
CA ASP A 254 6.04 9.09 -0.24
C ASP A 254 7.09 9.39 0.85
N ALA A 255 6.80 10.34 1.75
CA ALA A 255 7.65 10.68 2.88
C ALA A 255 7.31 9.90 4.17
N VAL A 256 6.35 8.96 4.11
CA VAL A 256 6.03 8.08 5.23
C VAL A 256 7.19 7.11 5.45
N GLU A 257 7.83 7.20 6.61
CA GLU A 257 8.91 6.31 7.04
C GLU A 257 8.33 5.13 7.85
N ILE A 258 8.76 3.92 7.51
CA ILE A 258 8.38 2.71 8.22
C ILE A 258 9.51 2.32 9.16
N THR A 259 9.25 2.40 10.46
CA THR A 259 10.14 1.91 11.51
C THR A 259 9.59 0.60 12.07
N LEU A 260 10.40 -0.47 12.08
CA LEU A 260 10.05 -1.81 12.56
C LEU A 260 10.87 -2.18 13.78
#